data_092f20d6c094f437c529362e5a31a7ec
#
_entry.id   092f20d6c094f437c529362e5a31a7ec
#
_cell.length_a   1.000
_cell.length_b   1.000
_cell.length_c   1.000
_cell.angle_alpha   90.00
_cell.angle_beta   90.00
_cell.angle_gamma   90.00
#
_symmetry.space_group_name_H-M   'P 1'
#
loop_
_entity.id
_entity.type
_entity.pdbx_description
1 polymer ?
#
loop_
_entity_poly.entity_id
_entity_poly.type
_entity_poly.pdbx_seq_one_letter_code
_entity_poly.pdbx_strand_id
1 'polypeptide(L)'
;DLTGGDRGQPLELAVKGRRVVLPHHHNGVARAGFWDLCGQPLGPADYLAIAAAVRVLVIEDIPRLSASNYNEAKRFVTLIDTLYEGRVRLIASAADRPERLYVGGTGSFEFARTASRLAEMQAAGWGQAAG
;
A
#
# COMPACT_ATOMS: atom_id res chain seq x y z
N ASP A 1 -12.28 -4.74 -13.42
CA ASP A 1 -10.98 -4.10 -13.37
C ASP A 1 -11.17 -2.59 -13.40
N LEU A 2 -10.54 -1.92 -12.44
CA LEU A 2 -10.69 -0.47 -12.29
C LEU A 2 -10.10 0.31 -13.46
N THR A 3 -9.23 -0.30 -14.22
CA THR A 3 -8.62 0.34 -15.39
C THR A 3 -9.37 0.03 -16.69
N GLY A 4 -10.52 -0.60 -16.60
CA GLY A 4 -11.29 -0.95 -17.79
C GLY A 4 -10.67 -2.07 -18.60
N GLY A 5 -9.90 -2.92 -17.96
CA GLY A 5 -9.21 -4.02 -18.61
C GLY A 5 -7.80 -3.66 -19.07
N ASP A 6 -7.45 -2.39 -19.05
CA ASP A 6 -6.12 -1.95 -19.41
C ASP A 6 -5.20 -2.12 -18.21
N ARG A 7 -4.01 -2.68 -18.43
CA ARG A 7 -3.02 -2.81 -17.36
C ARG A 7 -2.32 -1.48 -17.05
N GLY A 8 -2.51 -0.49 -17.90
CA GLY A 8 -1.89 0.81 -17.71
C GLY A 8 -0.43 0.82 -18.11
N GLN A 9 0.21 1.93 -17.84
CA GLN A 9 1.62 2.17 -18.14
C GLN A 9 2.38 2.36 -16.83
N PRO A 10 3.68 2.09 -16.81
CA PRO A 10 4.47 2.40 -15.63
C PRO A 10 4.39 3.89 -15.30
N LEU A 11 4.24 4.20 -14.02
CA LEU A 11 4.28 5.57 -13.52
C LEU A 11 5.60 5.74 -12.77
N GLU A 12 6.42 6.69 -13.21
CA GLU A 12 7.68 7.00 -12.56
C GLU A 12 7.56 8.27 -11.76
N LEU A 13 7.97 8.20 -10.50
CA LEU A 13 7.94 9.33 -9.59
C LEU A 13 9.37 9.68 -9.18
N ALA A 14 9.75 10.94 -9.31
CA ALA A 14 11.07 11.38 -8.86
C ALA A 14 10.96 11.80 -7.39
N VAL A 15 11.74 11.18 -6.52
CA VAL A 15 11.70 11.43 -5.09
C VAL A 15 13.14 11.58 -4.59
N LYS A 16 13.56 12.80 -4.27
CA LYS A 16 14.87 13.09 -3.68
C LYS A 16 16.02 12.45 -4.46
N GLY A 17 16.00 12.61 -5.77
CA GLY A 17 17.05 12.06 -6.63
C GLY A 17 16.91 10.58 -6.96
N ARG A 18 15.87 9.95 -6.46
CA ARG A 18 15.58 8.55 -6.76
C ARG A 18 14.35 8.46 -7.63
N ARG A 19 14.16 7.29 -8.22
CA ARG A 19 13.00 7.02 -9.07
C ARG A 19 12.20 5.90 -8.44
N VAL A 20 10.91 6.17 -8.20
CA VAL A 20 9.97 5.17 -7.70
C VAL A 20 9.05 4.82 -8.85
N VAL A 21 8.93 3.53 -9.15
CA VAL A 21 8.14 3.07 -10.29
C VAL A 21 6.94 2.27 -9.80
N LEU A 22 5.76 2.70 -10.23
CA LEU A 22 4.54 1.90 -10.06
C LEU A 22 4.32 1.20 -11.40
N PRO A 23 4.34 -0.15 -11.43
CA PRO A 23 4.37 -0.89 -12.70
C PRO A 23 3.18 -0.65 -13.61
N HIS A 24 2.01 -0.41 -13.04
CA HIS A 24 0.79 -0.21 -13.81
C HIS A 24 0.03 0.99 -13.28
N HIS A 25 -0.30 1.93 -14.15
CA HIS A 25 -1.03 3.13 -13.77
C HIS A 25 -1.92 3.59 -14.91
N HIS A 26 -3.17 3.96 -14.58
CA HIS A 26 -4.10 4.51 -15.55
C HIS A 26 -5.15 5.33 -14.80
N ASN A 27 -5.30 6.61 -15.19
CA ASN A 27 -6.33 7.50 -14.65
C ASN A 27 -6.35 7.58 -13.11
N GLY A 28 -5.17 7.65 -12.49
CA GLY A 28 -5.08 7.77 -11.05
C GLY A 28 -5.24 6.47 -10.29
N VAL A 29 -5.38 5.34 -10.99
CA VAL A 29 -5.43 4.00 -10.40
C VAL A 29 -4.11 3.32 -10.68
N ALA A 30 -3.38 2.95 -9.63
CA ALA A 30 -2.11 2.25 -9.76
C ALA A 30 -2.23 0.84 -9.19
N ARG A 31 -1.49 -0.08 -9.79
CA ARG A 31 -1.43 -1.48 -9.34
C ARG A 31 0.03 -1.88 -9.17
N ALA A 32 0.35 -2.49 -8.05
CA ALA A 32 1.69 -2.98 -7.77
C ALA A 32 1.61 -4.18 -6.83
N GLY A 33 2.63 -5.03 -6.88
CA GLY A 33 2.74 -6.11 -5.92
C GLY A 33 3.34 -5.62 -4.62
N PHE A 34 3.13 -6.39 -3.55
CA PHE A 34 3.69 -6.07 -2.25
C PHE A 34 5.20 -5.85 -2.32
N TRP A 35 5.90 -6.73 -3.05
CA TRP A 35 7.36 -6.67 -3.13
C TRP A 35 7.85 -5.50 -3.97
N ASP A 36 7.05 -5.01 -4.89
CA ASP A 36 7.39 -3.80 -5.64
C ASP A 36 7.42 -2.57 -4.73
N LEU A 37 6.57 -2.57 -3.69
CA LEU A 37 6.40 -1.42 -2.80
C LEU A 37 7.18 -1.57 -1.50
N CYS A 38 7.22 -2.75 -0.94
CA CYS A 38 7.79 -2.98 0.38
C CYS A 38 9.06 -3.83 0.36
N GLY A 39 9.34 -4.50 -0.75
CA GLY A 39 10.59 -5.23 -0.93
C GLY A 39 11.75 -4.36 -1.35
N GLN A 40 11.48 -3.12 -1.74
CA GLN A 40 12.49 -2.14 -2.13
C GLN A 40 12.79 -1.22 -0.95
N PRO A 41 13.99 -0.61 -0.88
CA PRO A 41 14.34 0.26 0.24
C PRO A 41 13.68 1.63 0.14
N LEU A 42 12.37 1.64 0.10
CA LEU A 42 11.59 2.86 0.07
C LEU A 42 11.29 3.36 1.48
N GLY A 43 11.02 4.63 1.61
CA GLY A 43 10.73 5.25 2.89
C GLY A 43 9.54 6.20 2.82
N PRO A 44 9.32 6.96 3.91
CA PRO A 44 8.13 7.82 4.00
C PRO A 44 7.96 8.79 2.84
N ALA A 45 9.06 9.40 2.37
CA ALA A 45 8.97 10.36 1.26
C ALA A 45 8.48 9.69 -0.02
N ASP A 46 8.92 8.45 -0.25
CA ASP A 46 8.50 7.69 -1.42
C ASP A 46 7.01 7.38 -1.37
N TYR A 47 6.53 6.95 -0.22
CA TYR A 47 5.12 6.62 -0.05
C TYR A 47 4.23 7.85 -0.10
N LEU A 48 4.72 8.99 0.40
CA LEU A 48 4.00 10.25 0.27
C LEU A 48 3.84 10.65 -1.20
N ALA A 49 4.89 10.46 -2.01
CA ALA A 49 4.83 10.75 -3.43
C ALA A 49 3.81 9.85 -4.13
N ILE A 50 3.77 8.58 -3.76
CA ILE A 50 2.77 7.66 -4.30
C ILE A 50 1.36 8.12 -3.93
N ALA A 51 1.15 8.43 -2.66
CA ALA A 51 -0.17 8.85 -2.18
C ALA A 51 -0.65 10.13 -2.85
N ALA A 52 0.29 11.02 -3.22
CA ALA A 52 -0.05 12.26 -3.91
C ALA A 52 -0.36 12.04 -5.39
N ALA A 53 0.18 10.97 -5.97
CA ALA A 53 0.09 10.71 -7.40
C ALA A 53 -1.14 9.88 -7.80
N VAL A 54 -1.73 9.13 -6.86
CA VAL A 54 -2.83 8.22 -7.18
C VAL A 54 -4.00 8.46 -6.24
N ARG A 55 -5.20 8.13 -6.70
CA ARG A 55 -6.41 8.16 -5.87
C ARG A 55 -6.84 6.77 -5.43
N VAL A 56 -6.39 5.74 -6.14
CA VAL A 56 -6.64 4.33 -5.81
C VAL A 56 -5.34 3.57 -5.99
N LEU A 57 -4.96 2.79 -5.00
CA LEU A 57 -3.81 1.91 -5.09
C LEU A 57 -4.29 0.47 -4.92
N VAL A 58 -3.94 -0.38 -5.89
CA VAL A 58 -4.19 -1.81 -5.82
C VAL A 58 -2.88 -2.48 -5.45
N ILE A 59 -2.84 -3.16 -4.30
CA ILE A 59 -1.67 -3.88 -3.84
C ILE A 59 -1.98 -5.37 -3.91
N GLU A 60 -1.16 -6.11 -4.65
CA GLU A 60 -1.40 -7.53 -4.86
C GLU A 60 -0.44 -8.40 -4.07
N ASP A 61 -0.94 -9.55 -3.63
CA ASP A 61 -0.13 -10.62 -3.05
C ASP A 61 0.61 -10.19 -1.78
N ILE A 62 -0.10 -9.53 -0.88
CA ILE A 62 0.47 -9.20 0.43
C ILE A 62 0.68 -10.51 1.19
N PRO A 63 1.93 -10.86 1.53
CA PRO A 63 2.19 -12.13 2.22
C PRO A 63 1.89 -12.02 3.70
N ARG A 64 1.89 -13.15 4.39
CA ARG A 64 1.92 -13.12 5.85
C ARG A 64 3.23 -12.47 6.29
N LEU A 65 3.13 -11.64 7.30
CA LEU A 65 4.25 -10.86 7.80
C LEU A 65 4.65 -11.39 9.18
N SER A 66 5.96 -11.32 9.47
CA SER A 66 6.48 -11.82 10.73
C SER A 66 7.84 -11.19 11.00
N ALA A 67 8.49 -11.62 12.06
CA ALA A 67 9.84 -11.16 12.36
C ALA A 67 10.84 -11.51 11.25
N SER A 68 10.57 -12.56 10.46
CA SER A 68 11.48 -12.96 9.39
C SER A 68 11.49 -11.98 8.22
N ASN A 69 10.41 -11.20 8.04
CA ASN A 69 10.36 -10.14 7.05
C ASN A 69 10.00 -8.80 7.70
N TYR A 70 10.64 -8.54 8.83
CA TYR A 70 10.31 -7.40 9.67
C TYR A 70 10.51 -6.06 8.95
N ASN A 71 11.57 -5.92 8.16
CA ASN A 71 11.81 -4.67 7.44
C ASN A 71 10.72 -4.38 6.43
N GLU A 72 10.31 -5.40 5.71
CA GLU A 72 9.21 -5.30 4.76
C GLU A 72 7.89 -4.99 5.46
N ALA A 73 7.68 -5.60 6.62
CA ALA A 73 6.48 -5.34 7.41
C ALA A 73 6.45 -3.88 7.90
N LYS A 74 7.61 -3.35 8.33
CA LYS A 74 7.69 -1.95 8.74
C LYS A 74 7.38 -1.01 7.58
N ARG A 75 7.89 -1.31 6.41
CA ARG A 75 7.59 -0.50 5.22
C ARG A 75 6.10 -0.55 4.90
N PHE A 76 5.50 -1.72 5.04
CA PHE A 76 4.07 -1.87 4.82
C PHE A 76 3.26 -1.03 5.81
N VAL A 77 3.65 -1.03 7.08
CA VAL A 77 3.00 -0.17 8.09
C VAL A 77 3.09 1.30 7.67
N THR A 78 4.28 1.75 7.27
CA THR A 78 4.47 3.13 6.83
C THR A 78 3.62 3.45 5.60
N LEU A 79 3.57 2.53 4.65
CA LEU A 79 2.76 2.71 3.44
C LEU A 79 1.28 2.84 3.79
N ILE A 80 0.76 1.94 4.62
CA ILE A 80 -0.65 1.97 4.99
C ILE A 80 -0.99 3.24 5.79
N ASP A 81 -0.11 3.64 6.71
CA ASP A 81 -0.31 4.90 7.42
C ASP A 81 -0.40 6.08 6.46
N THR A 82 0.47 6.09 5.45
CA THR A 82 0.52 7.18 4.47
C THR A 82 -0.74 7.21 3.61
N LEU A 83 -1.18 6.05 3.14
CA LEU A 83 -2.40 5.94 2.35
C LEU A 83 -3.63 6.34 3.18
N TYR A 84 -3.65 5.91 4.44
CA TYR A 84 -4.75 6.22 5.34
C TYR A 84 -4.86 7.73 5.57
N GLU A 85 -3.75 8.38 5.89
CA GLU A 85 -3.71 9.83 6.11
C GLU A 85 -4.06 10.59 4.84
N GLY A 86 -3.63 10.11 3.69
CA GLY A 86 -3.89 10.74 2.40
C GLY A 86 -5.25 10.39 1.81
N ARG A 87 -6.01 9.54 2.47
CA ARG A 87 -7.33 9.09 2.02
C ARG A 87 -7.29 8.44 0.64
N VAL A 88 -6.22 7.75 0.35
CA VAL A 88 -6.08 7.00 -0.89
C VAL A 88 -6.85 5.69 -0.74
N ARG A 89 -7.76 5.42 -1.67
CA ARG A 89 -8.52 4.19 -1.64
C ARG A 89 -7.61 3.00 -1.89
N LEU A 90 -7.78 1.94 -1.11
CA LEU A 90 -6.96 0.75 -1.20
C LEU A 90 -7.80 -0.45 -1.60
N ILE A 91 -7.31 -1.18 -2.59
CA ILE A 91 -7.83 -2.50 -2.95
C ILE A 91 -6.64 -3.45 -2.82
N ALA A 92 -6.81 -4.52 -2.08
CA ALA A 92 -5.67 -5.39 -1.79
C ALA A 92 -6.05 -6.85 -1.83
N SER A 93 -5.12 -7.68 -2.28
CA SER A 93 -5.19 -9.13 -2.08
C SER A 93 -4.09 -9.51 -1.10
N ALA A 94 -4.40 -10.39 -0.16
CA ALA A 94 -3.49 -10.75 0.91
C ALA A 94 -3.63 -12.21 1.29
N ALA A 95 -2.60 -12.74 1.93
CA ALA A 95 -2.58 -14.15 2.33
C ALA A 95 -3.56 -14.45 3.46
N ASP A 96 -3.97 -13.43 4.22
CA ASP A 96 -4.90 -13.61 5.33
C ASP A 96 -5.62 -12.29 5.62
N ARG A 97 -6.55 -12.32 6.56
CA ARG A 97 -7.25 -11.14 7.02
C ARG A 97 -6.27 -10.17 7.69
N PRO A 98 -6.59 -8.87 7.72
CA PRO A 98 -5.68 -7.90 8.35
C PRO A 98 -5.26 -8.28 9.77
N GLU A 99 -6.17 -8.74 10.60
CA GLU A 99 -5.88 -9.06 11.99
C GLU A 99 -5.03 -10.31 12.16
N ARG A 100 -4.87 -11.12 11.10
CA ARG A 100 -4.06 -12.33 11.12
C ARG A 100 -2.84 -12.23 10.22
N LEU A 101 -2.66 -11.08 9.59
CA LEU A 101 -1.62 -10.94 8.59
C LEU A 101 -0.23 -10.94 9.22
N TYR A 102 -0.07 -10.36 10.39
CA TYR A 102 1.20 -10.39 11.11
C TYR A 102 1.20 -11.51 12.14
N VAL A 103 2.17 -12.40 11.99
CA VAL A 103 2.25 -13.61 12.81
C VAL A 103 3.26 -13.39 13.94
N GLY A 104 2.74 -12.99 15.11
CA GLY A 104 3.48 -12.92 16.37
C GLY A 104 4.86 -12.26 16.34
N GLY A 105 5.43 -12.06 17.51
CA GLY A 105 6.79 -11.59 17.64
C GLY A 105 6.92 -10.09 17.62
N THR A 106 8.15 -9.61 17.35
CA THR A 106 8.48 -8.20 17.33
C THR A 106 7.67 -7.47 16.26
N GLY A 107 7.04 -6.38 16.65
CA GLY A 107 6.25 -5.56 15.73
C GLY A 107 4.77 -5.88 15.70
N SER A 108 4.32 -6.96 16.34
CA SER A 108 2.90 -7.33 16.35
C SER A 108 2.03 -6.25 16.99
N PHE A 109 2.54 -5.57 18.01
CA PHE A 109 1.82 -4.49 18.67
C PHE A 109 1.57 -3.32 17.71
N GLU A 110 2.59 -2.94 16.97
CA GLU A 110 2.48 -1.85 15.98
C GLU A 110 1.54 -2.25 14.85
N PHE A 111 1.59 -3.51 14.44
CA PHE A 111 0.76 -3.98 13.34
C PHE A 111 -0.72 -4.03 13.73
N ALA A 112 -1.06 -4.09 15.00
CA ALA A 112 -2.47 -4.07 15.43
C ALA A 112 -3.18 -2.81 14.94
N ARG A 113 -2.50 -1.66 15.00
CA ARG A 113 -3.07 -0.41 14.47
C ARG A 113 -3.21 -0.47 12.95
N THR A 114 -2.21 -1.03 12.29
CA THR A 114 -2.25 -1.19 10.83
C THR A 114 -3.41 -2.07 10.42
N ALA A 115 -3.64 -3.16 11.14
CA ALA A 115 -4.76 -4.05 10.87
C ALA A 115 -6.10 -3.33 11.01
N SER A 116 -6.25 -2.51 12.05
CA SER A 116 -7.45 -1.71 12.24
C SER A 116 -7.68 -0.73 11.09
N ARG A 117 -6.62 -0.08 10.64
CA ARG A 117 -6.71 0.85 9.53
C ARG A 117 -7.07 0.14 8.23
N LEU A 118 -6.47 -1.02 7.98
CA LEU A 118 -6.82 -1.82 6.81
C LEU A 118 -8.29 -2.20 6.82
N ALA A 119 -8.80 -2.62 7.97
CA ALA A 119 -10.21 -2.97 8.10
C ALA A 119 -11.11 -1.76 7.81
N GLU A 120 -10.75 -0.61 8.32
CA GLU A 120 -11.50 0.62 8.07
C GLU A 120 -11.47 0.99 6.58
N MET A 121 -10.32 0.82 5.95
CA MET A 121 -10.13 1.14 4.53
C MET A 121 -10.92 0.23 3.59
N GLN A 122 -11.47 -0.87 4.11
CA GLN A 122 -12.36 -1.74 3.34
C GLN A 122 -13.80 -1.24 3.33
N ALA A 123 -14.14 -0.29 4.17
CA ALA A 123 -15.52 0.21 4.25
C ALA A 123 -15.90 0.95 2.98
N ALA A 124 -17.16 0.77 2.57
CA ALA A 124 -17.68 1.45 1.39
C ALA A 124 -17.59 2.97 1.57
N GLY A 125 -17.12 3.65 0.55
CA GLY A 125 -17.00 5.10 0.60
C GLY A 125 -15.73 5.62 1.24
N TRP A 126 -14.94 4.75 1.86
CA TRP A 126 -13.70 5.21 2.48
C TRP A 126 -12.74 5.72 1.39
N GLY A 127 -12.03 6.80 1.70
CA GLY A 127 -11.07 7.39 0.77
C GLY A 127 -11.67 8.22 -0.34
N GLN A 128 -12.99 8.18 -0.50
CA GLN A 128 -13.63 9.02 -1.49
C GLN A 128 -13.68 10.45 -0.99
N ALA A 129 -13.49 11.39 -1.90
CA ALA A 129 -13.62 12.79 -1.55
C ALA A 129 -15.02 13.03 -0.98
N ALA A 130 -15.13 14.01 -0.08
CA ALA A 130 -16.41 14.35 0.54
C ALA A 130 -17.43 14.84 -0.48
N GLY A 131 -17.01 14.94 -1.69
CA GLY A 131 -17.89 15.28 -2.78
C GLY A 131 -17.82 14.22 -3.82
#